data_55b82104ed545f727715096ac25d9111
#
_entry.id   55b82104ed545f727715096ac25d9111
#
_cell.length_a   1.000
_cell.length_b   1.000
_cell.length_c   1.000
_cell.angle_alpha   90.00
_cell.angle_beta   90.00
_cell.angle_gamma   90.00
#
_symmetry.space_group_name_H-M   'P 1'
#
loop_
_entity.id
_entity.type
_entity.pdbx_description
1 polymer ?
#
loop_
_entity_poly.entity_id
_entity_poly.type
_entity_poly.pdbx_seq_one_letter_code
_entity_poly.pdbx_strand_id
1 'polypeptide(L)'
;MTTISNTNSALLKEMGISEWVSKDSVPLTSTEVLSDSPAQSKARGTWWFFGSKPKGEAEVLFQNMIRVLGLRPDEWLWQEPVNKSKLAKPDNALPIVSIAFGGQAVQAMTGERDPLDELRETILELSIEGLEEIPLIPSFTLEHYITKPQDKRLLWQDLLLAKSVLQSL
;
A
#
# COMPACT_ATOMS: atom_id res chain seq x y z
N MET A 1 -15.71 21.52 42.39
CA MET A 1 -14.84 22.55 41.75
C MET A 1 -14.41 22.17 40.34
N THR A 2 -15.27 21.72 39.47
CA THR A 2 -14.89 21.35 38.10
C THR A 2 -16.01 21.60 37.12
N THR A 3 -16.44 22.84 37.04
CA THR A 3 -17.47 23.27 36.09
C THR A 3 -16.93 24.06 34.89
N ILE A 4 -15.60 24.12 34.73
CA ILE A 4 -14.97 24.87 33.64
C ILE A 4 -14.80 24.03 32.37
N SER A 5 -14.79 22.71 32.45
CA SER A 5 -14.58 21.84 31.30
C SER A 5 -15.76 21.78 30.31
N ASN A 6 -16.98 21.91 30.79
CA ASN A 6 -18.18 21.77 29.93
C ASN A 6 -18.46 23.00 29.06
N THR A 7 -17.99 24.16 29.48
CA THR A 7 -18.25 25.42 28.75
C THR A 7 -17.34 25.53 27.52
N ASN A 8 -16.13 25.02 27.61
CA ASN A 8 -15.18 25.06 26.50
C ASN A 8 -15.54 24.07 25.38
N SER A 9 -16.06 22.93 25.75
CA SER A 9 -16.51 21.92 24.78
C SER A 9 -17.69 22.39 23.93
N ALA A 10 -18.65 23.10 24.56
CA ALA A 10 -19.78 23.67 23.86
C ALA A 10 -19.37 24.79 22.89
N LEU A 11 -18.43 25.65 23.30
CA LEU A 11 -17.89 26.71 22.45
C LEU A 11 -17.08 26.16 21.24
N LEU A 12 -16.30 25.14 21.45
CA LEU A 12 -15.53 24.48 20.38
C LEU A 12 -16.46 23.85 19.35
N LYS A 13 -17.55 23.25 19.79
CA LYS A 13 -18.56 22.64 18.92
C LYS A 13 -19.28 23.68 18.06
N GLU A 14 -19.55 24.85 18.62
CA GLU A 14 -20.19 25.95 17.93
C GLU A 14 -19.27 26.59 16.87
N MET A 15 -17.94 26.49 17.07
CA MET A 15 -16.92 26.87 16.11
C MET A 15 -16.61 25.83 15.04
N GLY A 16 -17.34 24.69 15.03
CA GLY A 16 -17.11 23.60 14.08
C GLY A 16 -15.85 22.78 14.32
N ILE A 17 -15.26 22.90 15.51
CA ILE A 17 -14.06 22.14 15.90
C ILE A 17 -14.51 20.86 16.59
N SER A 18 -14.16 19.71 16.02
CA SER A 18 -14.38 18.43 16.64
C SER A 18 -13.36 18.18 17.74
N GLU A 19 -13.84 17.99 18.96
CA GLU A 19 -12.99 17.63 20.08
C GLU A 19 -12.54 16.17 19.94
N TRP A 20 -11.23 15.94 19.98
CA TRP A 20 -10.67 14.60 19.99
C TRP A 20 -10.78 14.01 21.40
N VAL A 21 -11.68 13.08 21.59
CA VAL A 21 -11.77 12.33 22.85
C VAL A 21 -10.81 11.18 22.83
N SER A 22 -9.95 11.11 23.82
CA SER A 22 -9.05 9.96 24.00
C SER A 22 -9.85 8.68 24.17
N LYS A 23 -9.46 7.65 23.45
CA LYS A 23 -10.15 6.36 23.40
C LYS A 23 -10.17 5.61 24.75
N ASP A 24 -9.41 6.11 25.72
CA ASP A 24 -9.22 5.45 27.04
C ASP A 24 -10.23 5.89 28.11
N SER A 25 -11.18 6.77 27.79
CA SER A 25 -12.15 7.29 28.74
C SER A 25 -13.61 6.87 28.48
N VAL A 26 -13.83 5.68 27.94
CA VAL A 26 -15.17 5.13 27.81
C VAL A 26 -15.52 4.37 29.09
N PRO A 27 -16.46 4.85 29.91
CA PRO A 27 -16.97 4.04 31.01
C PRO A 27 -17.67 2.81 30.45
N LEU A 28 -17.28 1.65 30.94
CA LEU A 28 -17.91 0.38 30.71
C LEU A 28 -19.35 0.39 31.24
N THR A 29 -20.30 0.90 30.48
CA THR A 29 -21.72 0.65 30.76
C THR A 29 -22.48 0.60 29.46
N SER A 30 -23.05 -0.57 29.27
CA SER A 30 -24.12 -0.95 28.35
C SER A 30 -23.68 -1.56 27.03
N THR A 31 -23.58 -2.85 27.03
CA THR A 31 -24.35 -3.76 26.20
C THR A 31 -25.04 -3.06 25.00
N GLU A 32 -24.30 -2.60 24.07
CA GLU A 32 -24.63 -2.72 22.68
C GLU A 32 -23.43 -3.32 21.99
N VAL A 33 -23.52 -4.63 21.87
CA VAL A 33 -22.73 -5.41 20.95
C VAL A 33 -23.14 -4.96 19.56
N LEU A 34 -22.72 -3.76 19.18
CA LEU A 34 -22.38 -3.54 17.80
C LEU A 34 -21.10 -4.32 17.63
N SER A 35 -21.28 -5.54 17.20
CA SER A 35 -20.24 -6.31 16.58
C SER A 35 -19.77 -5.54 15.33
N ASP A 36 -19.03 -4.48 15.56
CA ASP A 36 -17.93 -4.16 14.70
C ASP A 36 -16.85 -5.19 15.02
N SER A 37 -17.17 -6.41 14.68
CA SER A 37 -16.14 -7.24 14.11
C SER A 37 -15.43 -6.31 13.13
N PRO A 38 -14.10 -6.12 13.24
CA PRO A 38 -13.38 -5.54 12.13
C PRO A 38 -13.89 -6.33 10.93
N ALA A 39 -14.68 -5.68 10.11
CA ALA A 39 -15.23 -6.32 8.95
C ALA A 39 -14.01 -7.00 8.36
N GLN A 40 -14.07 -8.33 8.29
CA GLN A 40 -13.07 -9.06 7.54
C GLN A 40 -13.19 -8.43 6.19
N SER A 41 -12.34 -7.40 5.99
CA SER A 41 -12.31 -6.70 4.73
C SER A 41 -11.89 -7.78 3.77
N LYS A 42 -12.87 -8.25 2.99
CA LYS A 42 -12.63 -9.24 1.96
C LYS A 42 -11.39 -8.78 1.25
N ALA A 43 -10.42 -9.67 1.09
CA ALA A 43 -9.20 -9.36 0.38
C ALA A 43 -9.58 -8.59 -0.89
N ARG A 44 -9.17 -7.33 -0.97
CA ARG A 44 -9.57 -6.41 -2.04
C ARG A 44 -8.78 -6.65 -3.32
N GLY A 45 -7.80 -7.54 -3.25
CA GLY A 45 -6.89 -7.88 -4.32
C GLY A 45 -5.55 -8.32 -3.77
N THR A 46 -4.67 -8.69 -4.66
CA THR A 46 -3.32 -9.15 -4.34
C THR A 46 -2.29 -8.16 -4.88
N TRP A 47 -1.25 -7.91 -4.10
CA TRP A 47 -0.15 -7.03 -4.46
C TRP A 47 1.11 -7.85 -4.72
N TRP A 48 1.69 -7.68 -5.88
CA TRP A 48 2.97 -8.29 -6.21
C TRP A 48 4.06 -7.23 -6.27
N PHE A 49 5.14 -7.49 -5.57
CA PHE A 49 6.30 -6.61 -5.52
C PHE A 49 7.49 -7.31 -6.17
N PHE A 50 8.12 -6.66 -7.12
CA PHE A 50 9.27 -7.18 -7.83
C PHE A 50 10.50 -6.32 -7.58
N GLY A 51 11.63 -6.94 -7.32
CA GLY A 51 12.89 -6.28 -7.10
C GLY A 51 13.86 -7.13 -6.31
N SER A 52 15.02 -6.60 -6.03
CA SER A 52 15.97 -7.24 -5.12
C SER A 52 15.38 -7.27 -3.71
N LYS A 53 15.56 -8.37 -3.01
CA LYS A 53 15.05 -8.53 -1.64
C LYS A 53 15.52 -7.40 -0.75
N PRO A 54 14.63 -6.63 -0.13
CA PRO A 54 15.01 -5.52 0.72
C PRO A 54 15.76 -5.99 1.96
N LYS A 55 16.74 -5.21 2.39
CA LYS A 55 17.57 -5.48 3.57
C LYS A 55 17.79 -4.21 4.37
N GLY A 56 17.95 -4.35 5.68
CA GLY A 56 18.20 -3.22 6.57
C GLY A 56 17.10 -2.16 6.54
N GLU A 57 17.46 -0.92 6.27
CA GLU A 57 16.50 0.20 6.21
C GLU A 57 15.48 0.06 5.08
N ALA A 58 15.86 -0.56 3.97
CA ALA A 58 14.94 -0.85 2.87
C ALA A 58 13.84 -1.82 3.30
N GLU A 59 14.16 -2.81 4.10
CA GLU A 59 13.17 -3.73 4.66
C GLU A 59 12.21 -3.01 5.61
N VAL A 60 12.72 -2.13 6.46
CA VAL A 60 11.89 -1.31 7.37
C VAL A 60 10.94 -0.42 6.57
N LEU A 61 11.45 0.23 5.51
CA LEU A 61 10.61 1.03 4.62
C LEU A 61 9.50 0.19 3.98
N PHE A 62 9.84 -1.00 3.50
CA PHE A 62 8.86 -1.92 2.91
C PHE A 62 7.79 -2.36 3.93
N GLN A 63 8.17 -2.72 5.14
CA GLN A 63 7.23 -3.09 6.20
C GLN A 63 6.30 -1.93 6.56
N ASN A 64 6.81 -0.71 6.57
CA ASN A 64 5.98 0.49 6.78
C ASN A 64 4.98 0.70 5.64
N MET A 65 5.39 0.47 4.39
CA MET A 65 4.48 0.50 3.24
C MET A 65 3.33 -0.49 3.39
N ILE A 66 3.64 -1.74 3.72
CA ILE A 66 2.64 -2.79 3.93
C ILE A 66 1.65 -2.41 5.04
N ARG A 67 2.17 -1.85 6.13
CA ARG A 67 1.35 -1.39 7.26
C ARG A 67 0.42 -0.25 6.87
N VAL A 68 0.93 0.74 6.16
CA VAL A 68 0.14 1.90 5.73
C VAL A 68 -0.90 1.53 4.68
N LEU A 69 -0.59 0.61 3.79
CA LEU A 69 -1.56 0.06 2.83
C LEU A 69 -2.59 -0.84 3.51
N GLY A 70 -2.35 -1.26 4.74
CA GLY A 70 -3.23 -2.15 5.48
C GLY A 70 -3.29 -3.57 4.91
N LEU A 71 -2.19 -4.01 4.29
CA LEU A 71 -2.10 -5.33 3.67
C LEU A 71 -1.85 -6.43 4.69
N ARG A 72 -2.59 -7.51 4.58
CA ARG A 72 -2.34 -8.73 5.35
C ARG A 72 -1.23 -9.55 4.70
N PRO A 73 -0.57 -10.46 5.44
CA PRO A 73 0.50 -11.29 4.89
C PRO A 73 0.11 -12.15 3.68
N ASP A 74 -1.17 -12.47 3.54
CA ASP A 74 -1.73 -13.25 2.42
C ASP A 74 -2.15 -12.38 1.21
N GLU A 75 -2.09 -11.06 1.34
CA GLU A 75 -2.50 -10.12 0.29
C GLU A 75 -1.34 -9.61 -0.54
N TRP A 76 -0.10 -9.97 -0.22
CA TRP A 76 1.06 -9.51 -0.97
C TRP A 76 2.12 -10.60 -1.13
N LEU A 77 2.93 -10.45 -2.16
CA LEU A 77 4.06 -11.34 -2.48
C LEU A 77 5.25 -10.49 -2.90
N TRP A 78 6.43 -10.80 -2.38
CA TRP A 78 7.69 -10.27 -2.89
C TRP A 78 8.40 -11.33 -3.72
N GLN A 79 8.76 -10.98 -4.95
CA GLN A 79 9.44 -11.88 -5.87
C GLN A 79 10.64 -11.20 -6.52
N GLU A 80 11.76 -11.87 -6.54
CA GLU A 80 12.91 -11.42 -7.32
C GLU A 80 12.67 -11.72 -8.81
N PRO A 81 13.03 -10.79 -9.73
CA PRO A 81 12.81 -10.96 -11.17
C PRO A 81 13.45 -12.22 -11.77
N VAL A 82 14.53 -12.71 -11.16
CA VAL A 82 15.21 -13.96 -11.57
C VAL A 82 14.28 -15.17 -11.49
N ASN A 83 13.32 -15.14 -10.59
CA ASN A 83 12.38 -16.24 -10.35
C ASN A 83 11.03 -16.07 -11.05
N LYS A 84 10.95 -15.20 -12.07
CA LYS A 84 9.69 -14.90 -12.78
C LYS A 84 8.96 -16.12 -13.33
N SER A 85 9.68 -17.17 -13.71
CA SER A 85 9.12 -18.43 -14.21
C SER A 85 8.35 -19.23 -13.16
N LYS A 86 8.51 -18.91 -11.89
CA LYS A 86 7.79 -19.54 -10.78
C LYS A 86 6.50 -18.82 -10.41
N LEU A 87 6.22 -17.68 -11.05
CA LEU A 87 5.00 -16.96 -10.83
C LEU A 87 3.82 -17.69 -11.44
N ALA A 88 2.79 -17.86 -10.65
CA ALA A 88 1.52 -18.40 -11.11
C ALA A 88 0.38 -17.53 -10.58
N LYS A 89 -0.64 -17.36 -11.40
CA LYS A 89 -1.85 -16.65 -10.97
C LYS A 89 -2.51 -17.46 -9.86
N PRO A 90 -2.79 -16.85 -8.71
CA PRO A 90 -3.50 -17.54 -7.64
C PRO A 90 -4.94 -17.88 -8.07
N ASP A 91 -5.44 -19.00 -7.60
CA ASP A 91 -6.77 -19.53 -7.96
C ASP A 91 -7.94 -18.74 -7.33
N ASN A 92 -7.64 -17.68 -6.58
CA ASN A 92 -8.64 -16.95 -5.81
C ASN A 92 -9.49 -15.95 -6.61
N ALA A 93 -9.30 -15.83 -7.91
CA ALA A 93 -10.00 -14.91 -8.80
C ALA A 93 -9.98 -13.42 -8.36
N LEU A 94 -9.08 -13.05 -7.45
CA LEU A 94 -8.92 -11.67 -7.02
C LEU A 94 -8.08 -10.88 -8.02
N PRO A 95 -8.36 -9.58 -8.21
CA PRO A 95 -7.52 -8.74 -9.04
C PRO A 95 -6.11 -8.62 -8.45
N ILE A 96 -5.13 -8.49 -9.34
CA ILE A 96 -3.72 -8.41 -8.99
C ILE A 96 -3.15 -7.12 -9.55
N VAL A 97 -2.42 -6.38 -8.73
CA VAL A 97 -1.59 -5.25 -9.15
C VAL A 97 -0.13 -5.55 -8.81
N SER A 98 0.78 -5.13 -9.67
CA SER A 98 2.20 -5.31 -9.41
C SER A 98 2.98 -4.00 -9.41
N ILE A 99 4.04 -3.96 -8.62
CA ILE A 99 4.99 -2.85 -8.55
C ILE A 99 6.40 -3.41 -8.73
N ALA A 100 7.16 -2.84 -9.65
CA ALA A 100 8.56 -3.19 -9.85
C ALA A 100 9.46 -2.08 -9.33
N PHE A 101 10.37 -2.43 -8.44
CA PHE A 101 11.32 -1.51 -7.84
C PHE A 101 12.67 -1.54 -8.58
N GLY A 102 12.92 -0.46 -9.32
CA GLY A 102 14.13 -0.26 -10.09
C GLY A 102 14.01 -0.66 -11.56
N GLY A 103 14.80 0.00 -12.41
CA GLY A 103 14.77 -0.20 -13.86
C GLY A 103 15.06 -1.64 -14.29
N GLN A 104 15.95 -2.33 -13.59
CA GLN A 104 16.26 -3.74 -13.88
C GLN A 104 15.06 -4.65 -13.62
N ALA A 105 14.32 -4.42 -12.54
CA ALA A 105 13.12 -5.18 -12.25
C ALA A 105 12.03 -4.90 -13.28
N VAL A 106 11.81 -3.64 -13.63
CA VAL A 106 10.87 -3.24 -14.68
C VAL A 106 11.20 -3.92 -16.00
N GLN A 107 12.45 -3.81 -16.46
CA GLN A 107 12.90 -4.44 -17.70
C GLN A 107 12.73 -5.96 -17.69
N ALA A 108 13.07 -6.61 -16.58
CA ALA A 108 12.95 -8.06 -16.46
C ALA A 108 11.49 -8.55 -16.51
N MET A 109 10.56 -7.74 -15.99
CA MET A 109 9.15 -8.11 -15.88
C MET A 109 8.29 -7.68 -17.07
N THR A 110 8.66 -6.59 -17.74
CA THR A 110 7.88 -6.01 -18.85
C THR A 110 8.59 -6.07 -20.19
N GLY A 111 9.93 -6.15 -20.19
CA GLY A 111 10.75 -6.01 -21.38
C GLY A 111 11.03 -4.57 -21.80
N GLU A 112 10.45 -3.58 -21.12
CA GLU A 112 10.67 -2.16 -21.40
C GLU A 112 12.10 -1.73 -21.05
N ARG A 113 12.70 -0.92 -21.92
CA ARG A 113 14.09 -0.47 -21.78
C ARG A 113 14.23 1.03 -21.60
N ASP A 114 13.12 1.74 -21.62
CA ASP A 114 13.13 3.18 -21.43
C ASP A 114 13.59 3.57 -20.02
N PRO A 115 14.13 4.77 -19.84
CA PRO A 115 14.54 5.26 -18.54
C PRO A 115 13.39 5.20 -17.53
N LEU A 116 13.71 4.81 -16.31
CA LEU A 116 12.70 4.66 -15.26
C LEU A 116 11.92 5.96 -15.00
N ASP A 117 12.58 7.11 -15.14
CA ASP A 117 11.94 8.42 -14.98
C ASP A 117 10.81 8.64 -15.99
N GLU A 118 10.94 8.09 -17.19
CA GLU A 118 9.92 8.17 -18.24
C GLU A 118 8.82 7.12 -18.07
N LEU A 119 9.19 5.95 -17.55
CA LEU A 119 8.25 4.86 -17.31
C LEU A 119 7.40 5.07 -16.07
N ARG A 120 7.88 5.82 -15.09
CA ARG A 120 7.09 6.17 -13.92
C ARG A 120 5.82 6.92 -14.36
N GLU A 121 4.77 6.78 -13.59
CA GLU A 121 3.44 7.32 -13.87
C GLU A 121 2.71 6.64 -15.05
N THR A 122 3.35 5.63 -15.68
CA THR A 122 2.69 4.78 -16.68
C THR A 122 2.26 3.45 -16.07
N ILE A 123 1.23 2.86 -16.64
CA ILE A 123 0.80 1.51 -16.28
C ILE A 123 1.30 0.58 -17.37
N LEU A 124 2.21 -0.31 -17.00
CA LEU A 124 2.76 -1.34 -17.87
C LEU A 124 2.03 -2.67 -17.65
N GLU A 125 2.36 -3.67 -18.44
CA GLU A 125 1.83 -5.03 -18.32
C GLU A 125 2.98 -6.01 -18.12
N LEU A 126 2.71 -7.12 -17.43
CA LEU A 126 3.70 -8.17 -17.29
C LEU A 126 3.92 -8.89 -18.62
N SER A 127 5.17 -9.07 -19.01
CA SER A 127 5.57 -9.85 -20.19
C SER A 127 5.89 -11.31 -19.78
N ILE A 128 4.90 -11.96 -19.15
CA ILE A 128 4.99 -13.34 -18.70
C ILE A 128 3.77 -14.08 -19.20
N GLU A 129 3.98 -15.20 -19.86
CA GLU A 129 2.92 -16.03 -20.43
C GLU A 129 1.85 -16.41 -19.37
N GLY A 130 0.60 -16.07 -19.66
CA GLY A 130 -0.53 -16.30 -18.76
C GLY A 130 -0.74 -15.23 -17.69
N LEU A 131 0.10 -14.19 -17.66
CA LEU A 131 0.04 -13.09 -16.68
C LEU A 131 0.03 -11.70 -17.34
N GLU A 132 -0.17 -11.63 -18.65
CA GLU A 132 -0.09 -10.39 -19.45
C GLU A 132 -1.17 -9.37 -19.06
N GLU A 133 -2.25 -9.81 -18.44
CA GLU A 133 -3.33 -8.92 -17.98
C GLU A 133 -3.02 -8.21 -16.65
N ILE A 134 -1.90 -8.53 -16.00
CA ILE A 134 -1.57 -7.96 -14.70
C ILE A 134 -0.86 -6.63 -14.90
N PRO A 135 -1.44 -5.51 -14.42
CA PRO A 135 -0.81 -4.21 -14.51
C PRO A 135 0.42 -4.12 -13.62
N LEU A 136 1.44 -3.43 -14.11
CA LEU A 136 2.68 -3.18 -13.40
C LEU A 136 2.96 -1.67 -13.33
N ILE A 137 3.21 -1.19 -12.15
CA ILE A 137 3.60 0.19 -11.88
C ILE A 137 5.11 0.23 -11.62
N PRO A 138 5.89 0.94 -12.44
CA PRO A 138 7.32 1.13 -12.20
C PRO A 138 7.56 2.09 -11.03
N SER A 139 8.56 1.79 -10.22
CA SER A 139 9.00 2.65 -9.12
C SER A 139 10.52 2.58 -8.98
N PHE A 140 11.13 3.57 -8.31
CA PHE A 140 12.55 3.51 -7.97
C PHE A 140 12.80 2.41 -6.94
N THR A 141 14.07 2.01 -6.78
CA THR A 141 14.46 1.05 -5.74
C THR A 141 14.16 1.60 -4.35
N LEU A 142 13.93 0.71 -3.38
CA LEU A 142 13.73 1.13 -1.99
C LEU A 142 14.97 1.85 -1.43
N GLU A 143 16.16 1.44 -1.83
CA GLU A 143 17.42 2.07 -1.48
C GLU A 143 17.50 3.51 -1.99
N HIS A 144 16.95 3.79 -3.17
CA HIS A 144 16.88 5.14 -3.70
C HIS A 144 16.10 6.07 -2.76
N TYR A 145 14.96 5.62 -2.25
CA TYR A 145 14.14 6.41 -1.33
C TYR A 145 14.77 6.59 0.05
N ILE A 146 15.66 5.70 0.45
CA ILE A 146 16.44 5.84 1.69
C ILE A 146 17.55 6.87 1.49
N THR A 147 18.27 6.79 0.37
CA THR A 147 19.34 7.72 0.02
C THR A 147 18.82 9.12 -0.26
N LYS A 148 17.65 9.22 -0.87
CA LYS A 148 16.96 10.49 -1.20
C LYS A 148 15.58 10.53 -0.54
N PRO A 149 15.50 10.86 0.76
CA PRO A 149 14.23 10.87 1.50
C PRO A 149 13.17 11.80 0.91
N GLN A 150 13.57 12.88 0.24
CA GLN A 150 12.66 13.80 -0.45
C GLN A 150 11.85 13.11 -1.56
N ASP A 151 12.36 12.03 -2.13
CA ASP A 151 11.70 11.28 -3.20
C ASP A 151 10.67 10.27 -2.67
N LYS A 152 10.55 10.09 -1.36
CA LYS A 152 9.50 9.23 -0.75
C LYS A 152 8.10 9.62 -1.17
N ARG A 153 7.87 10.89 -1.49
CA ARG A 153 6.60 11.35 -2.07
C ARG A 153 6.28 10.65 -3.39
N LEU A 154 7.31 10.35 -4.20
CA LEU A 154 7.17 9.66 -5.47
C LEU A 154 6.77 8.20 -5.26
N LEU A 155 7.36 7.54 -4.27
CA LEU A 155 6.93 6.21 -3.84
C LEU A 155 5.43 6.21 -3.47
N TRP A 156 5.00 7.20 -2.73
CA TRP A 156 3.59 7.35 -2.35
C TRP A 156 2.68 7.52 -3.55
N GLN A 157 3.07 8.32 -4.54
CA GLN A 157 2.33 8.48 -5.79
C GLN A 157 2.21 7.14 -6.53
N ASP A 158 3.30 6.38 -6.61
CA ASP A 158 3.30 5.07 -7.26
C ASP A 158 2.37 4.08 -6.53
N LEU A 159 2.39 4.07 -5.20
CA LEU A 159 1.49 3.24 -4.39
C LEU A 159 0.02 3.63 -4.54
N LEU A 160 -0.28 4.91 -4.59
CA LEU A 160 -1.64 5.41 -4.81
C LEU A 160 -2.14 5.08 -6.21
N LEU A 161 -1.28 5.17 -7.22
CA LEU A 161 -1.59 4.76 -8.57
C LEU A 161 -1.91 3.26 -8.62
N ALA A 162 -1.07 2.43 -8.02
CA ALA A 162 -1.29 0.99 -7.93
C ALA A 162 -2.61 0.65 -7.23
N LYS A 163 -2.91 1.34 -6.14
CA LYS A 163 -4.19 1.17 -5.42
C LYS A 163 -5.38 1.56 -6.27
N SER A 164 -5.29 2.66 -7.00
CA SER A 164 -6.34 3.12 -7.90
C SER A 164 -6.57 2.11 -9.03
N VAL A 165 -5.50 1.60 -9.63
CA VAL A 165 -5.56 0.55 -10.66
C VAL A 165 -6.24 -0.70 -10.12
N LEU A 166 -5.82 -1.17 -8.95
CA LEU A 166 -6.42 -2.36 -8.32
C LEU A 166 -7.92 -2.21 -8.06
N GLN A 167 -8.34 -1.01 -7.69
CA GLN A 167 -9.77 -0.72 -7.45
C GLN A 167 -10.61 -0.66 -8.73
N SER A 168 -9.96 -0.44 -9.88
CA SER A 168 -10.63 -0.39 -11.19
C SER A 168 -10.71 -1.75 -11.90
N LEU A 169 -10.02 -2.75 -11.39
CA LEU A 169 -10.05 -4.13 -11.92
C LEU A 169 -11.24 -4.91 -11.37
#